data_59a3bfdbd3df0baa8248e3b63f2ede90
#
_entry.id   59a3bfdbd3df0baa8248e3b63f2ede90
#
_cell.length_a   1.000
_cell.length_b   1.000
_cell.length_c   1.000
_cell.angle_alpha   90.00
_cell.angle_beta   90.00
_cell.angle_gamma   90.00
#
_symmetry.space_group_name_H-M   'P 1'
#
loop_
_entity.id
_entity.type
_entity.pdbx_description
1 polymer ?
#
loop_
_entity_poly.entity_id
_entity_poly.type
_entity_poly.pdbx_seq_one_letter_code
_entity_poly.pdbx_strand_id
1 'polypeptide(L)'
;MTAVATPDAARLVFAAVAGLILLLVLIIKFKVHAMISILIGAVGIGLMAGMPLSDIIGSVNEGIGNTLKGIALLVGLGSMFGAILEESGGAQTLAVTMVRKFGDEKAAWALGITGLVVAMPVFFDAGLIILIPLAFSLAKRTKRSVLYYVIPLLAGLAVGHAFIPPTPGPVLVASMLGVDLGWVILIGIFCGIFAMIAAGPIWGSICGKKYMIEVPEHVAQQANIDESKLPKFGTIVGIILIPLVLIIANSVAKVVPALAGIQPVLAFLGEPFMALLLATIAAMYLLGTRHGYNNAQLEKIMTKSLEPTGMILLVTACGGVLRYMLQNSGLGDVIGNAVANASLPLVLVAFIVAALVRISVGSSTVAMTMAAGIISAMPGISELSPLYLACVTAAIAGGSTVCSHFNDSGFWLVKSLVGMDEKTTLKTWTIMETLVGGVGFLVALIISFFA
;
A
#
# COMPACT_ATOMS: atom_id res chain seq x y z
N MET A 1 38.00 11.91 25.34
CA MET A 1 37.13 11.90 24.16
C MET A 1 38.02 11.65 22.95
N THR A 2 38.16 10.42 22.53
CA THR A 2 38.87 10.07 21.29
C THR A 2 37.95 10.49 20.14
N ALA A 3 38.42 11.41 19.29
CA ALA A 3 37.72 11.80 18.07
C ALA A 3 37.49 10.51 17.24
N VAL A 4 36.25 10.09 17.11
CA VAL A 4 35.86 9.03 16.18
C VAL A 4 36.14 9.61 14.81
N ALA A 5 37.14 9.07 14.11
CA ALA A 5 37.46 9.47 12.74
C ALA A 5 36.19 9.28 11.91
N THR A 6 35.77 10.36 11.20
CA THR A 6 34.64 10.25 10.25
C THR A 6 34.97 9.15 9.25
N PRO A 7 34.12 8.12 9.10
CA PRO A 7 34.40 7.03 8.18
C PRO A 7 34.61 7.57 6.76
N ASP A 8 35.58 7.00 6.03
CA ASP A 8 35.82 7.35 4.65
C ASP A 8 34.53 7.09 3.82
N ALA A 9 34.12 8.08 3.03
CA ALA A 9 32.90 7.98 2.20
C ALA A 9 32.88 6.73 1.32
N ALA A 10 34.04 6.28 0.84
CA ALA A 10 34.17 5.04 0.07
C ALA A 10 33.82 3.82 0.91
N ARG A 11 34.24 3.76 2.18
CA ARG A 11 33.87 2.70 3.11
C ARG A 11 32.36 2.67 3.38
N LEU A 12 31.75 3.83 3.56
CA LEU A 12 30.30 3.96 3.79
C LEU A 12 29.50 3.49 2.57
N VAL A 13 29.88 3.93 1.36
CA VAL A 13 29.25 3.47 0.12
C VAL A 13 29.41 1.94 -0.05
N PHE A 14 30.60 1.40 0.21
CA PHE A 14 30.80 -0.05 0.18
C PHE A 14 29.90 -0.78 1.18
N ALA A 15 29.82 -0.30 2.42
CA ALA A 15 28.96 -0.89 3.45
C ALA A 15 27.48 -0.91 3.03
N ALA A 16 26.97 0.21 2.47
CA ALA A 16 25.60 0.29 1.97
C ALA A 16 25.35 -0.71 0.84
N VAL A 17 26.18 -0.65 -0.21
CA VAL A 17 26.01 -1.50 -1.39
C VAL A 17 26.14 -2.97 -1.01
N ALA A 18 27.16 -3.34 -0.24
CA ALA A 18 27.39 -4.73 0.18
C ALA A 18 26.24 -5.23 1.10
N GLY A 19 25.78 -4.41 2.04
CA GLY A 19 24.65 -4.78 2.93
C GLY A 19 23.33 -4.92 2.20
N LEU A 20 23.01 -4.03 1.25
CA LEU A 20 21.84 -4.14 0.40
C LEU A 20 21.92 -5.34 -0.54
N ILE A 21 23.06 -5.61 -1.14
CA ILE A 21 23.29 -6.82 -1.97
C ILE A 21 23.12 -8.06 -1.11
N LEU A 22 23.73 -8.11 0.09
CA LEU A 22 23.60 -9.24 1.01
C LEU A 22 22.12 -9.51 1.33
N LEU A 23 21.34 -8.49 1.69
CA LEU A 23 19.92 -8.57 1.97
C LEU A 23 19.15 -9.15 0.77
N LEU A 24 19.38 -8.62 -0.44
CA LEU A 24 18.72 -9.10 -1.67
C LEU A 24 19.11 -10.55 -2.00
N VAL A 25 20.37 -10.92 -1.86
CA VAL A 25 20.85 -12.28 -2.08
C VAL A 25 20.22 -13.26 -1.10
N LEU A 26 20.10 -12.89 0.18
CA LEU A 26 19.42 -13.71 1.19
C LEU A 26 17.96 -13.97 0.81
N ILE A 27 17.22 -12.95 0.38
CA ILE A 27 15.81 -13.10 -0.01
C ILE A 27 15.70 -13.91 -1.32
N ILE A 28 16.42 -13.50 -2.36
CA ILE A 28 16.20 -14.02 -3.73
C ILE A 28 16.79 -15.41 -3.90
N LYS A 29 18.06 -15.57 -3.54
CA LYS A 29 18.82 -16.83 -3.78
C LYS A 29 18.61 -17.84 -2.68
N PHE A 30 18.73 -17.42 -1.43
CA PHE A 30 18.66 -18.33 -0.28
C PHE A 30 17.25 -18.49 0.27
N LYS A 31 16.25 -17.71 -0.22
CA LYS A 31 14.84 -17.76 0.22
C LYS A 31 14.67 -17.53 1.72
N VAL A 32 15.60 -16.78 2.33
CA VAL A 32 15.51 -16.40 3.75
C VAL A 32 14.36 -15.41 3.93
N HIS A 33 13.63 -15.54 5.02
CA HIS A 33 12.51 -14.67 5.34
C HIS A 33 12.92 -13.19 5.32
N ALA A 34 12.08 -12.33 4.73
CA ALA A 34 12.39 -10.91 4.50
C ALA A 34 12.80 -10.17 5.79
N MET A 35 12.10 -10.40 6.91
CA MET A 35 12.43 -9.84 8.21
C MET A 35 13.88 -10.16 8.63
N ILE A 36 14.29 -11.42 8.55
CA ILE A 36 15.64 -11.86 8.93
C ILE A 36 16.68 -11.26 7.98
N SER A 37 16.39 -11.25 6.69
CA SER A 37 17.28 -10.71 5.66
C SER A 37 17.53 -9.21 5.84
N ILE A 38 16.48 -8.44 6.14
CA ILE A 38 16.59 -7.00 6.41
C ILE A 38 17.44 -6.74 7.67
N LEU A 39 17.22 -7.51 8.74
CA LEU A 39 18.00 -7.38 9.96
C LEU A 39 19.48 -7.73 9.74
N ILE A 40 19.79 -8.84 9.06
CA ILE A 40 21.17 -9.23 8.73
C ILE A 40 21.83 -8.15 7.85
N GLY A 41 21.12 -7.65 6.84
CA GLY A 41 21.62 -6.58 5.98
C GLY A 41 21.91 -5.29 6.73
N ALA A 42 20.96 -4.86 7.58
CA ALA A 42 21.09 -3.65 8.39
C ALA A 42 22.25 -3.75 9.39
N VAL A 43 22.34 -4.83 10.16
CA VAL A 43 23.46 -5.08 11.10
C VAL A 43 24.78 -5.18 10.33
N GLY A 44 24.79 -5.85 9.19
CA GLY A 44 25.95 -5.93 8.29
C GLY A 44 26.43 -4.56 7.82
N ILE A 45 25.51 -3.64 7.48
CA ILE A 45 25.85 -2.24 7.15
C ILE A 45 26.56 -1.58 8.34
N GLY A 46 25.98 -1.65 9.54
CA GLY A 46 26.56 -1.05 10.74
C GLY A 46 27.99 -1.56 11.03
N LEU A 47 28.19 -2.88 10.94
CA LEU A 47 29.49 -3.51 11.16
C LEU A 47 30.53 -3.08 10.09
N MET A 48 30.16 -3.10 8.82
CA MET A 48 31.05 -2.70 7.72
C MET A 48 31.34 -1.19 7.73
N ALA A 49 30.37 -0.37 8.14
CA ALA A 49 30.58 1.06 8.35
C ALA A 49 31.50 1.35 9.55
N GLY A 50 31.69 0.39 10.46
CA GLY A 50 32.55 0.53 11.63
C GLY A 50 31.86 1.20 12.81
N MET A 51 30.54 1.07 12.90
CA MET A 51 29.78 1.55 14.05
C MET A 51 30.17 0.79 15.33
N PRO A 52 30.20 1.46 16.50
CA PRO A 52 30.29 0.78 17.79
C PRO A 52 29.16 -0.23 17.96
N LEU A 53 29.43 -1.38 18.58
CA LEU A 53 28.39 -2.42 18.76
C LEU A 53 27.18 -1.92 19.57
N SER A 54 27.43 -1.02 20.55
CA SER A 54 26.36 -0.35 21.30
C SER A 54 25.40 0.43 20.41
N ASP A 55 25.96 1.14 19.42
CA ASP A 55 25.20 2.02 18.52
C ASP A 55 24.42 1.21 17.49
N ILE A 56 24.97 0.05 17.08
CA ILE A 56 24.24 -0.92 16.26
C ILE A 56 23.00 -1.42 17.02
N ILE A 57 23.16 -1.83 18.29
CA ILE A 57 22.04 -2.27 19.14
C ILE A 57 21.06 -1.12 19.38
N GLY A 58 21.57 0.09 19.65
CA GLY A 58 20.76 1.30 19.78
C GLY A 58 19.90 1.56 18.54
N SER A 59 20.51 1.51 17.34
CA SER A 59 19.82 1.68 16.06
C SER A 59 18.73 0.61 15.82
N VAL A 60 18.96 -0.64 16.25
CA VAL A 60 17.94 -1.71 16.18
C VAL A 60 16.75 -1.37 17.07
N ASN A 61 16.99 -1.01 18.34
CA ASN A 61 15.94 -0.70 19.32
C ASN A 61 15.14 0.54 18.92
N GLU A 62 15.80 1.61 18.50
CA GLU A 62 15.15 2.84 18.03
C GLU A 62 14.35 2.59 16.75
N GLY A 63 14.92 1.82 15.81
CA GLY A 63 14.27 1.49 14.57
C GLY A 63 12.96 0.72 14.77
N ILE A 64 12.97 -0.31 15.62
CA ILE A 64 11.78 -1.06 15.98
C ILE A 64 10.79 -0.17 16.74
N GLY A 65 11.24 0.50 17.81
CA GLY A 65 10.38 1.25 18.72
C GLY A 65 9.66 2.40 18.01
N ASN A 66 10.41 3.26 17.31
CA ASN A 66 9.84 4.43 16.65
C ASN A 66 8.93 4.06 15.48
N THR A 67 9.27 3.01 14.74
CA THR A 67 8.41 2.55 13.63
C THR A 67 7.09 1.99 14.15
N LEU A 68 7.13 1.07 15.12
CA LEU A 68 5.90 0.49 15.66
C LEU A 68 5.03 1.52 16.38
N LYS A 69 5.64 2.49 17.09
CA LYS A 69 4.92 3.61 17.71
C LYS A 69 4.06 4.35 16.67
N GLY A 70 4.59 4.56 15.46
CA GLY A 70 3.89 5.32 14.42
C GLY A 70 2.77 4.55 13.70
N ILE A 71 2.86 3.21 13.62
CA ILE A 71 1.99 2.45 12.72
C ILE A 71 1.16 1.34 13.37
N ALA A 72 1.54 0.82 14.55
CA ALA A 72 0.93 -0.40 15.08
C ALA A 72 -0.58 -0.30 15.26
N LEU A 73 -1.07 0.80 15.86
CA LEU A 73 -2.50 1.04 16.03
C LEU A 73 -3.22 1.25 14.70
N LEU A 74 -2.60 1.98 13.77
CA LEU A 74 -3.22 2.27 12.47
C LEU A 74 -3.42 1.00 11.65
N VAL A 75 -2.39 0.19 11.56
CA VAL A 75 -2.43 -1.08 10.79
C VAL A 75 -3.34 -2.09 11.48
N GLY A 76 -3.30 -2.20 12.81
CA GLY A 76 -4.15 -3.10 13.59
C GLY A 76 -5.64 -2.73 13.46
N LEU A 77 -6.00 -1.47 13.71
CA LEU A 77 -7.39 -0.99 13.60
C LEU A 77 -7.89 -1.06 12.14
N GLY A 78 -7.04 -0.68 11.17
CA GLY A 78 -7.37 -0.78 9.76
C GLY A 78 -7.68 -2.21 9.33
N SER A 79 -6.90 -3.19 9.82
CA SER A 79 -7.11 -4.61 9.56
C SER A 79 -8.41 -5.13 10.16
N MET A 80 -8.71 -4.77 11.42
CA MET A 80 -9.98 -5.13 12.09
C MET A 80 -11.18 -4.52 11.37
N PHE A 81 -11.07 -3.25 11.00
CA PHE A 81 -12.10 -2.54 10.25
C PHE A 81 -12.38 -3.21 8.89
N GLY A 82 -11.32 -3.53 8.14
CA GLY A 82 -11.40 -4.24 6.87
C GLY A 82 -12.06 -5.61 7.00
N ALA A 83 -11.71 -6.38 8.02
CA ALA A 83 -12.26 -7.71 8.26
C ALA A 83 -13.76 -7.69 8.57
N ILE A 84 -14.25 -6.71 9.35
CA ILE A 84 -15.68 -6.55 9.61
C ILE A 84 -16.42 -6.20 8.31
N LEU A 85 -15.86 -5.33 7.50
CA LEU A 85 -16.45 -4.91 6.23
C LEU A 85 -16.48 -6.07 5.21
N GLU A 86 -15.47 -6.92 5.22
CA GLU A 86 -15.38 -8.14 4.42
C GLU A 86 -16.44 -9.16 4.84
N GLU A 87 -16.46 -9.54 6.10
CA GLU A 87 -17.34 -10.59 6.63
C GLU A 87 -18.82 -10.21 6.56
N SER A 88 -19.13 -8.91 6.71
CA SER A 88 -20.51 -8.41 6.60
C SER A 88 -21.07 -8.36 5.19
N GLY A 89 -20.29 -8.68 4.16
CA GLY A 89 -20.70 -8.52 2.76
C GLY A 89 -20.65 -7.09 2.24
N GLY A 90 -19.97 -6.19 2.95
CA GLY A 90 -19.87 -4.76 2.56
C GLY A 90 -19.18 -4.56 1.21
N ALA A 91 -18.13 -5.32 0.92
CA ALA A 91 -17.45 -5.29 -0.37
C ALA A 91 -18.37 -5.73 -1.52
N GLN A 92 -19.16 -6.80 -1.32
CA GLN A 92 -20.16 -7.26 -2.29
C GLN A 92 -21.24 -6.23 -2.53
N THR A 93 -21.73 -5.57 -1.46
CA THR A 93 -22.74 -4.49 -1.57
C THR A 93 -22.26 -3.37 -2.48
N LEU A 94 -21.01 -2.90 -2.30
CA LEU A 94 -20.44 -1.86 -3.14
C LEU A 94 -20.41 -2.30 -4.61
N ALA A 95 -19.89 -3.50 -4.87
CA ALA A 95 -19.72 -4.03 -6.21
C ALA A 95 -21.06 -4.23 -6.94
N VAL A 96 -22.01 -4.90 -6.32
CA VAL A 96 -23.34 -5.17 -6.91
C VAL A 96 -24.07 -3.85 -7.18
N THR A 97 -24.04 -2.91 -6.22
CA THR A 97 -24.73 -1.63 -6.37
C THR A 97 -24.09 -0.76 -7.46
N MET A 98 -22.75 -0.72 -7.52
CA MET A 98 -22.04 0.05 -8.55
C MET A 98 -22.30 -0.50 -9.94
N VAL A 99 -22.17 -1.83 -10.12
CA VAL A 99 -22.47 -2.47 -11.40
C VAL A 99 -23.91 -2.23 -11.83
N ARG A 100 -24.89 -2.31 -10.91
CA ARG A 100 -26.30 -2.02 -11.20
C ARG A 100 -26.51 -0.57 -11.63
N LYS A 101 -25.86 0.40 -10.99
CA LYS A 101 -25.98 1.83 -11.33
C LYS A 101 -25.33 2.19 -12.67
N PHE A 102 -24.17 1.62 -12.97
CA PHE A 102 -23.42 1.92 -14.19
C PHE A 102 -23.94 1.14 -15.42
N GLY A 103 -24.63 0.01 -15.19
CA GLY A 103 -25.09 -0.90 -16.24
C GLY A 103 -23.95 -1.70 -16.88
N ASP A 104 -24.30 -2.67 -17.75
CA ASP A 104 -23.37 -3.63 -18.32
C ASP A 104 -22.30 -2.97 -19.22
N GLU A 105 -22.64 -1.89 -19.91
CA GLU A 105 -21.70 -1.21 -20.81
C GLU A 105 -20.54 -0.54 -20.05
N LYS A 106 -20.83 0.00 -18.87
CA LYS A 106 -19.86 0.67 -18.01
C LYS A 106 -19.42 -0.18 -16.82
N ALA A 107 -19.73 -1.48 -16.80
CA ALA A 107 -19.42 -2.36 -15.66
C ALA A 107 -17.90 -2.46 -15.39
N ALA A 108 -17.07 -2.35 -16.41
CA ALA A 108 -15.61 -2.29 -16.25
C ALA A 108 -15.17 -1.08 -15.39
N TRP A 109 -15.78 0.10 -15.61
CA TRP A 109 -15.56 1.29 -14.80
C TRP A 109 -16.07 1.10 -13.37
N ALA A 110 -17.28 0.53 -13.23
CA ALA A 110 -17.86 0.23 -11.92
C ALA A 110 -16.97 -0.69 -11.10
N LEU A 111 -16.39 -1.73 -11.71
CA LEU A 111 -15.49 -2.66 -11.03
C LEU A 111 -14.15 -2.00 -10.65
N GLY A 112 -13.59 -1.14 -11.50
CA GLY A 112 -12.38 -0.37 -11.18
C GLY A 112 -12.59 0.54 -9.97
N ILE A 113 -13.68 1.32 -9.96
CA ILE A 113 -14.04 2.19 -8.84
C ILE A 113 -14.32 1.36 -7.58
N THR A 114 -15.05 0.26 -7.72
CA THR A 114 -15.33 -0.64 -6.58
C THR A 114 -14.05 -1.21 -5.99
N GLY A 115 -13.15 -1.72 -6.84
CA GLY A 115 -11.84 -2.22 -6.41
C GLY A 115 -11.05 -1.18 -5.62
N LEU A 116 -11.01 0.06 -6.14
CA LEU A 116 -10.32 1.17 -5.48
C LEU A 116 -10.92 1.47 -4.10
N VAL A 117 -12.23 1.56 -3.99
CA VAL A 117 -12.90 1.87 -2.71
C VAL A 117 -12.80 0.72 -1.72
N VAL A 118 -12.96 -0.52 -2.18
CA VAL A 118 -12.87 -1.72 -1.33
C VAL A 118 -11.44 -1.93 -0.81
N ALA A 119 -10.43 -1.69 -1.63
CA ALA A 119 -9.04 -1.89 -1.23
C ALA A 119 -8.51 -0.87 -0.21
N MET A 120 -9.22 0.22 0.04
CA MET A 120 -8.84 1.16 1.10
C MET A 120 -8.84 0.48 2.49
N PRO A 121 -9.92 -0.24 2.91
CA PRO A 121 -9.95 -0.95 4.18
C PRO A 121 -9.62 -2.44 4.06
N VAL A 122 -9.73 -3.06 2.88
CA VAL A 122 -9.59 -4.52 2.67
C VAL A 122 -8.29 -4.82 1.94
N PHE A 123 -7.58 -5.86 2.36
CA PHE A 123 -6.37 -6.30 1.67
C PHE A 123 -6.66 -6.75 0.23
N PHE A 124 -5.69 -6.55 -0.65
CA PHE A 124 -5.79 -6.87 -2.08
C PHE A 124 -6.30 -8.29 -2.33
N ASP A 125 -5.69 -9.29 -1.69
CA ASP A 125 -6.00 -10.71 -1.91
C ASP A 125 -7.44 -11.04 -1.50
N ALA A 126 -7.88 -10.56 -0.33
CA ALA A 126 -9.23 -10.75 0.16
C ALA A 126 -10.25 -10.04 -0.74
N GLY A 127 -10.00 -8.78 -1.09
CA GLY A 127 -10.85 -8.01 -2.01
C GLY A 127 -11.01 -8.69 -3.37
N LEU A 128 -9.93 -9.25 -3.90
CA LEU A 128 -9.97 -10.02 -5.16
C LEU A 128 -10.84 -11.26 -5.05
N ILE A 129 -10.60 -12.10 -4.03
CA ILE A 129 -11.35 -13.37 -3.85
C ILE A 129 -12.85 -13.10 -3.72
N ILE A 130 -13.22 -12.05 -2.99
CA ILE A 130 -14.63 -11.68 -2.75
C ILE A 130 -15.30 -11.14 -4.02
N LEU A 131 -14.59 -10.36 -4.82
CA LEU A 131 -15.19 -9.60 -5.92
C LEU A 131 -15.06 -10.27 -7.29
N ILE A 132 -14.11 -11.21 -7.46
CA ILE A 132 -13.88 -11.88 -8.75
C ILE A 132 -15.11 -12.65 -9.28
N PRO A 133 -15.97 -13.30 -8.43
CA PRO A 133 -17.18 -13.97 -8.90
C PRO A 133 -18.14 -13.01 -9.62
N LEU A 134 -18.21 -11.74 -9.20
CA LEU A 134 -19.04 -10.75 -9.88
C LEU A 134 -18.50 -10.41 -11.28
N ALA A 135 -17.18 -10.26 -11.41
CA ALA A 135 -16.53 -10.06 -12.71
C ALA A 135 -16.78 -11.25 -13.66
N PHE A 136 -16.74 -12.46 -13.15
CA PHE A 136 -17.06 -13.68 -13.90
C PHE A 136 -18.53 -13.73 -14.33
N SER A 137 -19.45 -13.40 -13.44
CA SER A 137 -20.88 -13.31 -13.75
C SER A 137 -21.16 -12.33 -14.89
N LEU A 138 -20.51 -11.16 -14.86
CA LEU A 138 -20.58 -10.17 -15.92
C LEU A 138 -20.01 -10.68 -17.25
N ALA A 139 -18.85 -11.32 -17.23
CA ALA A 139 -18.21 -11.88 -18.42
C ALA A 139 -19.13 -12.93 -19.09
N LYS A 140 -19.73 -13.82 -18.29
CA LYS A 140 -20.66 -14.86 -18.76
C LYS A 140 -21.92 -14.23 -19.37
N ARG A 141 -22.53 -13.24 -18.70
CA ARG A 141 -23.76 -12.59 -19.14
C ARG A 141 -23.58 -11.79 -20.43
N THR A 142 -22.45 -11.09 -20.55
CA THR A 142 -22.15 -10.23 -21.70
C THR A 142 -21.41 -10.92 -22.85
N LYS A 143 -21.00 -12.18 -22.63
CA LYS A 143 -20.18 -12.98 -23.59
C LYS A 143 -18.88 -12.29 -23.98
N ARG A 144 -18.29 -11.52 -23.05
CA ARG A 144 -16.98 -10.86 -23.20
C ARG A 144 -15.91 -11.64 -22.45
N SER A 145 -14.65 -11.43 -22.83
CA SER A 145 -13.51 -11.99 -22.08
C SER A 145 -13.56 -11.59 -20.61
N VAL A 146 -13.20 -12.53 -19.74
CA VAL A 146 -13.03 -12.28 -18.30
C VAL A 146 -12.11 -11.11 -18.03
N LEU A 147 -11.05 -10.92 -18.84
CA LEU A 147 -10.07 -9.84 -18.66
C LEU A 147 -10.67 -8.45 -18.81
N TYR A 148 -11.75 -8.31 -19.59
CA TYR A 148 -12.44 -7.02 -19.73
C TYR A 148 -12.99 -6.48 -18.41
N TYR A 149 -13.31 -7.37 -17.46
CA TYR A 149 -13.87 -7.05 -16.15
C TYR A 149 -12.86 -7.20 -15.01
N VAL A 150 -12.03 -8.24 -15.07
CA VAL A 150 -11.08 -8.54 -14.00
C VAL A 150 -9.93 -7.53 -13.97
N ILE A 151 -9.39 -7.12 -15.11
CA ILE A 151 -8.28 -6.14 -15.14
C ILE A 151 -8.67 -4.79 -14.50
N PRO A 152 -9.84 -4.19 -14.79
CA PRO A 152 -10.28 -2.99 -14.05
C PRO A 152 -10.44 -3.21 -12.55
N LEU A 153 -11.01 -4.34 -12.14
CA LEU A 153 -11.12 -4.70 -10.73
C LEU A 153 -9.75 -4.77 -10.05
N LEU A 154 -8.81 -5.49 -10.66
CA LEU A 154 -7.44 -5.65 -10.16
C LEU A 154 -6.71 -4.29 -10.07
N ALA A 155 -6.83 -3.45 -11.10
CA ALA A 155 -6.22 -2.12 -11.10
C ALA A 155 -6.78 -1.24 -9.97
N GLY A 156 -8.10 -1.27 -9.74
CA GLY A 156 -8.71 -0.56 -8.62
C GLY A 156 -8.19 -1.06 -7.28
N LEU A 157 -8.16 -2.39 -7.08
CA LEU A 157 -7.64 -3.01 -5.86
C LEU A 157 -6.16 -2.67 -5.64
N ALA A 158 -5.32 -2.75 -6.68
CA ALA A 158 -3.91 -2.43 -6.59
C ALA A 158 -3.67 -0.96 -6.23
N VAL A 159 -4.40 -0.04 -6.87
CA VAL A 159 -4.33 1.40 -6.57
C VAL A 159 -4.76 1.70 -5.13
N GLY A 160 -5.92 1.22 -4.70
CA GLY A 160 -6.42 1.46 -3.35
C GLY A 160 -5.45 0.92 -2.28
N HIS A 161 -4.88 -0.26 -2.54
CA HIS A 161 -3.92 -0.90 -1.63
C HIS A 161 -2.55 -0.19 -1.59
N ALA A 162 -2.04 0.28 -2.72
CA ALA A 162 -0.69 0.84 -2.81
C ALA A 162 -0.61 2.34 -2.50
N PHE A 163 -1.63 3.13 -2.87
CA PHE A 163 -1.55 4.58 -2.84
C PHE A 163 -2.35 5.23 -1.70
N ILE A 164 -3.37 4.54 -1.15
CA ILE A 164 -4.34 5.23 -0.28
C ILE A 164 -4.33 4.65 1.14
N PRO A 165 -3.97 5.46 2.16
CA PRO A 165 -4.22 5.09 3.55
C PRO A 165 -5.72 4.79 3.80
N PRO A 166 -6.05 3.91 4.75
CA PRO A 166 -5.23 3.40 5.84
C PRO A 166 -4.49 2.08 5.58
N THR A 167 -4.30 1.69 4.33
CA THR A 167 -3.51 0.49 4.00
C THR A 167 -2.09 0.57 4.57
N PRO A 168 -1.48 -0.56 4.99
CA PRO A 168 -0.21 -0.56 5.72
C PRO A 168 0.96 0.10 4.99
N GLY A 169 1.07 -0.10 3.68
CA GLY A 169 2.17 0.44 2.87
C GLY A 169 2.27 1.96 2.91
N PRO A 170 1.25 2.71 2.45
CA PRO A 170 1.25 4.17 2.49
C PRO A 170 1.38 4.75 3.90
N VAL A 171 0.74 4.13 4.90
CA VAL A 171 0.85 4.54 6.31
C VAL A 171 2.29 4.44 6.80
N LEU A 172 2.97 3.35 6.45
CA LEU A 172 4.36 3.14 6.77
C LEU A 172 5.26 4.22 6.16
N VAL A 173 5.13 4.43 4.84
CA VAL A 173 5.95 5.41 4.13
C VAL A 173 5.73 6.81 4.72
N ALA A 174 4.47 7.18 4.96
CA ALA A 174 4.11 8.45 5.59
C ALA A 174 4.76 8.62 6.98
N SER A 175 4.72 7.58 7.81
CA SER A 175 5.34 7.57 9.14
C SER A 175 6.86 7.74 9.06
N MET A 176 7.52 7.03 8.14
CA MET A 176 8.97 7.09 7.98
C MET A 176 9.45 8.45 7.44
N LEU A 177 8.70 9.05 6.52
CA LEU A 177 9.01 10.37 5.96
C LEU A 177 8.53 11.52 6.84
N GLY A 178 7.71 11.25 7.87
CA GLY A 178 7.15 12.28 8.76
C GLY A 178 6.09 13.14 8.10
N VAL A 179 5.38 12.63 7.08
CA VAL A 179 4.34 13.37 6.35
C VAL A 179 2.94 13.12 6.92
N ASP A 180 2.14 14.17 6.94
CA ASP A 180 0.74 14.12 7.39
C ASP A 180 -0.10 13.22 6.47
N LEU A 181 -0.84 12.28 7.07
CA LEU A 181 -1.64 11.29 6.31
C LEU A 181 -2.74 11.91 5.45
N GLY A 182 -3.25 13.09 5.81
CA GLY A 182 -4.26 13.75 4.98
C GLY A 182 -3.69 14.18 3.63
N TRP A 183 -2.46 14.68 3.59
CA TRP A 183 -1.76 14.97 2.33
C TRP A 183 -1.52 13.69 1.53
N VAL A 184 -1.12 12.60 2.19
CA VAL A 184 -0.92 11.30 1.52
C VAL A 184 -2.22 10.77 0.94
N ILE A 185 -3.35 10.88 1.66
CA ILE A 185 -4.68 10.49 1.16
C ILE A 185 -5.05 11.32 -0.07
N LEU A 186 -4.92 12.64 -0.01
CA LEU A 186 -5.29 13.53 -1.11
C LEU A 186 -4.48 13.24 -2.37
N ILE A 187 -3.15 13.18 -2.25
CA ILE A 187 -2.26 12.88 -3.38
C ILE A 187 -2.43 11.44 -3.85
N GLY A 188 -2.58 10.48 -2.92
CA GLY A 188 -2.82 9.07 -3.25
C GLY A 188 -4.11 8.85 -4.03
N ILE A 189 -5.22 9.51 -3.65
CA ILE A 189 -6.48 9.47 -4.40
C ILE A 189 -6.29 10.09 -5.79
N PHE A 190 -5.65 11.26 -5.86
CA PHE A 190 -5.46 11.96 -7.13
C PHE A 190 -4.60 11.13 -8.10
N CYS A 191 -3.43 10.68 -7.68
CA CYS A 191 -2.57 9.79 -8.48
C CYS A 191 -3.28 8.47 -8.82
N GLY A 192 -4.00 7.91 -7.85
CA GLY A 192 -4.70 6.65 -7.96
C GLY A 192 -5.84 6.67 -8.99
N ILE A 193 -6.59 7.76 -9.10
CA ILE A 193 -7.65 7.90 -10.09
C ILE A 193 -7.08 7.78 -11.52
N PHE A 194 -6.02 8.51 -11.84
CA PHE A 194 -5.39 8.43 -13.15
C PHE A 194 -4.77 7.06 -13.42
N ALA A 195 -4.10 6.48 -12.42
CA ALA A 195 -3.53 5.14 -12.50
C ALA A 195 -4.62 4.09 -12.75
N MET A 196 -5.72 4.12 -11.99
CA MET A 196 -6.86 3.20 -12.16
C MET A 196 -7.50 3.34 -13.54
N ILE A 197 -7.69 4.55 -14.04
CA ILE A 197 -8.27 4.76 -15.38
C ILE A 197 -7.38 4.14 -16.45
N ALA A 198 -6.08 4.39 -16.42
CA ALA A 198 -5.14 3.91 -17.43
C ALA A 198 -4.96 2.38 -17.36
N ALA A 199 -4.68 1.85 -16.17
CA ALA A 199 -4.40 0.44 -15.94
C ALA A 199 -5.67 -0.44 -15.89
N GLY A 200 -6.81 0.13 -15.54
CA GLY A 200 -8.08 -0.58 -15.42
C GLY A 200 -8.91 -0.55 -16.69
N PRO A 201 -9.89 0.34 -16.83
CA PRO A 201 -10.83 0.31 -17.96
C PRO A 201 -10.14 0.42 -19.34
N ILE A 202 -9.09 1.23 -19.49
CA ILE A 202 -8.40 1.39 -20.78
C ILE A 202 -7.62 0.10 -21.08
N TRP A 203 -6.71 -0.32 -20.21
CA TRP A 203 -5.91 -1.54 -20.41
C TRP A 203 -6.78 -2.80 -20.43
N GLY A 204 -7.79 -2.90 -19.57
CA GLY A 204 -8.74 -4.01 -19.53
C GLY A 204 -9.53 -4.17 -20.82
N SER A 205 -9.90 -3.05 -21.48
CA SER A 205 -10.56 -3.10 -22.78
C SER A 205 -9.63 -3.63 -23.88
N ILE A 206 -8.34 -3.29 -23.84
CA ILE A 206 -7.32 -3.78 -24.77
C ILE A 206 -7.10 -5.29 -24.52
N CYS A 207 -6.91 -5.70 -23.28
CA CYS A 207 -6.73 -7.11 -22.92
C CYS A 207 -7.95 -7.95 -23.30
N GLY A 208 -9.16 -7.47 -22.99
CA GLY A 208 -10.41 -8.18 -23.29
C GLY A 208 -10.69 -8.37 -24.77
N LYS A 209 -10.19 -7.47 -25.64
CA LYS A 209 -10.27 -7.63 -27.08
C LYS A 209 -9.19 -8.56 -27.64
N LYS A 210 -8.00 -8.56 -27.03
CA LYS A 210 -6.83 -9.30 -27.52
C LYS A 210 -6.78 -10.75 -27.04
N TYR A 211 -7.24 -11.00 -25.83
CA TYR A 211 -7.18 -12.31 -25.18
C TYR A 211 -8.58 -12.75 -24.76
N MET A 212 -9.13 -13.76 -25.43
CA MET A 212 -10.40 -14.34 -25.04
C MET A 212 -10.16 -15.37 -23.95
N ILE A 213 -10.45 -15.02 -22.70
CA ILE A 213 -10.40 -15.91 -21.55
C ILE A 213 -11.84 -16.15 -21.10
N GLU A 214 -12.21 -17.41 -21.02
CA GLU A 214 -13.52 -17.86 -20.54
C GLU A 214 -13.53 -18.00 -19.01
N VAL A 215 -14.73 -18.02 -18.43
CA VAL A 215 -14.88 -18.21 -16.98
C VAL A 215 -14.49 -19.64 -16.61
N PRO A 216 -13.58 -19.85 -15.65
CA PRO A 216 -13.21 -21.19 -15.19
C PRO A 216 -14.43 -21.97 -14.66
N GLU A 217 -14.65 -23.22 -15.10
CA GLU A 217 -15.83 -24.02 -14.76
C GLU A 217 -16.03 -24.23 -13.26
N HIS A 218 -14.95 -24.40 -12.50
CA HIS A 218 -14.98 -24.65 -11.06
C HIS A 218 -15.46 -23.44 -10.23
N VAL A 219 -15.44 -22.22 -10.78
CA VAL A 219 -15.87 -21.00 -10.09
C VAL A 219 -17.28 -20.57 -10.51
N ALA A 220 -17.75 -21.04 -11.65
CA ALA A 220 -19.08 -20.70 -12.19
C ALA A 220 -20.26 -21.10 -11.27
N GLN A 221 -20.04 -22.00 -10.31
CA GLN A 221 -21.07 -22.50 -9.36
C GLN A 221 -21.17 -21.68 -8.07
N GLN A 222 -20.19 -20.83 -7.74
CA GLN A 222 -20.14 -20.07 -6.47
C GLN A 222 -20.78 -18.66 -6.56
N ALA A 223 -21.33 -18.27 -7.71
CA ALA A 223 -21.74 -16.90 -8.00
C ALA A 223 -23.14 -16.48 -7.49
N ASN A 224 -23.79 -17.24 -6.60
CA ASN A 224 -25.08 -16.84 -6.04
C ASN A 224 -24.87 -16.01 -4.76
N ILE A 225 -24.77 -14.70 -4.93
CA ILE A 225 -24.78 -13.74 -3.82
C ILE A 225 -26.24 -13.56 -3.37
N ASP A 226 -26.54 -13.88 -2.12
CA ASP A 226 -27.85 -13.60 -1.52
C ASP A 226 -27.93 -12.10 -1.19
N GLU A 227 -28.42 -11.31 -2.15
CA GLU A 227 -28.51 -9.85 -2.01
C GLU A 227 -29.42 -9.42 -0.84
N SER A 228 -30.33 -10.28 -0.35
CA SER A 228 -31.24 -9.95 0.73
C SER A 228 -30.55 -9.77 2.09
N LYS A 229 -29.36 -10.38 2.25
CA LYS A 229 -28.55 -10.32 3.47
C LYS A 229 -27.50 -9.23 3.45
N LEU A 230 -27.31 -8.58 2.30
CA LEU A 230 -26.29 -7.55 2.15
C LEU A 230 -26.66 -6.25 2.88
N PRO A 231 -25.68 -5.57 3.52
CA PRO A 231 -25.90 -4.28 4.16
C PRO A 231 -26.23 -3.18 3.14
N LYS A 232 -26.83 -2.07 3.60
CA LYS A 232 -27.19 -0.96 2.72
C LYS A 232 -25.93 -0.25 2.19
N PHE A 233 -25.93 0.07 0.89
CA PHE A 233 -24.82 0.78 0.22
C PHE A 233 -24.41 2.08 0.94
N GLY A 234 -25.38 2.93 1.33
CA GLY A 234 -25.10 4.18 2.04
C GLY A 234 -24.42 3.98 3.39
N THR A 235 -24.74 2.89 4.12
CA THR A 235 -24.09 2.54 5.39
C THR A 235 -22.61 2.20 5.15
N ILE A 236 -22.32 1.39 4.12
CA ILE A 236 -20.95 1.00 3.79
C ILE A 236 -20.10 2.22 3.41
N VAL A 237 -20.62 3.04 2.47
CA VAL A 237 -19.91 4.25 2.02
C VAL A 237 -19.71 5.22 3.20
N GLY A 238 -20.73 5.43 4.03
CA GLY A 238 -20.63 6.29 5.21
C GLY A 238 -19.54 5.84 6.17
N ILE A 239 -19.44 4.54 6.47
CA ILE A 239 -18.43 4.00 7.37
C ILE A 239 -17.02 4.14 6.79
N ILE A 240 -16.82 3.84 5.48
CA ILE A 240 -15.51 3.98 4.80
C ILE A 240 -15.07 5.46 4.78
N LEU A 241 -16.00 6.39 4.64
CA LEU A 241 -15.69 7.82 4.61
C LEU A 241 -15.32 8.40 5.98
N ILE A 242 -15.71 7.77 7.11
CA ILE A 242 -15.38 8.28 8.44
C ILE A 242 -13.89 8.60 8.60
N PRO A 243 -12.95 7.65 8.46
CA PRO A 243 -11.54 7.94 8.66
C PRO A 243 -10.99 8.91 7.62
N LEU A 244 -11.40 8.79 6.36
CA LEU A 244 -10.92 9.66 5.29
C LEU A 244 -11.30 11.12 5.54
N VAL A 245 -12.57 11.38 5.84
CA VAL A 245 -13.09 12.74 6.07
C VAL A 245 -12.47 13.34 7.32
N LEU A 246 -12.38 12.59 8.42
CA LEU A 246 -11.82 13.10 9.67
C LEU A 246 -10.32 13.43 9.54
N ILE A 247 -9.53 12.57 8.91
CA ILE A 247 -8.10 12.80 8.71
C ILE A 247 -7.87 13.99 7.78
N ILE A 248 -8.59 14.06 6.65
CA ILE A 248 -8.48 15.19 5.72
C ILE A 248 -8.92 16.49 6.39
N ALA A 249 -10.04 16.48 7.13
CA ALA A 249 -10.54 17.65 7.84
C ALA A 249 -9.53 18.19 8.85
N ASN A 250 -8.82 17.32 9.60
CA ASN A 250 -7.74 17.71 10.49
C ASN A 250 -6.59 18.38 9.71
N SER A 251 -6.16 17.78 8.59
CA SER A 251 -5.06 18.35 7.78
C SER A 251 -5.42 19.70 7.17
N VAL A 252 -6.66 19.87 6.70
CA VAL A 252 -7.18 21.14 6.18
C VAL A 252 -7.27 22.19 7.31
N ALA A 253 -7.71 21.79 8.51
CA ALA A 253 -7.82 22.72 9.64
C ALA A 253 -6.48 23.28 10.12
N LYS A 254 -5.36 22.58 9.88
CA LYS A 254 -4.01 23.06 10.18
C LYS A 254 -3.56 24.23 9.28
N VAL A 255 -4.13 24.34 8.07
CA VAL A 255 -3.71 25.31 7.06
C VAL A 255 -4.76 26.41 6.81
N VAL A 256 -6.02 26.22 7.23
CA VAL A 256 -7.11 27.16 7.01
C VAL A 256 -7.41 27.95 8.30
N PRO A 257 -7.03 29.26 8.38
CA PRO A 257 -7.21 30.05 9.60
C PRO A 257 -8.67 30.16 10.08
N ALA A 258 -9.65 30.12 9.17
CA ALA A 258 -11.08 30.17 9.51
C ALA A 258 -11.55 28.98 10.36
N LEU A 259 -10.81 27.87 10.38
CA LEU A 259 -11.11 26.66 11.15
C LEU A 259 -10.40 26.62 12.51
N ALA A 260 -9.64 27.66 12.88
CA ALA A 260 -8.85 27.68 14.12
C ALA A 260 -9.70 27.42 15.39
N GLY A 261 -10.96 27.89 15.42
CA GLY A 261 -11.84 27.67 16.56
C GLY A 261 -12.27 26.21 16.80
N ILE A 262 -12.31 25.39 15.76
CA ILE A 262 -12.67 23.97 15.84
C ILE A 262 -11.47 23.04 15.67
N GLN A 263 -10.29 23.60 15.39
CA GLN A 263 -9.06 22.87 15.14
C GLN A 263 -8.70 21.87 16.27
N PRO A 264 -8.83 22.19 17.58
CA PRO A 264 -8.53 21.21 18.64
C PRO A 264 -9.43 19.95 18.58
N VAL A 265 -10.71 20.13 18.23
CA VAL A 265 -11.65 19.01 18.09
C VAL A 265 -11.31 18.18 16.85
N LEU A 266 -11.03 18.84 15.71
CA LEU A 266 -10.63 18.17 14.48
C LEU A 266 -9.27 17.48 14.64
N ALA A 267 -8.34 18.04 15.41
CA ALA A 267 -7.05 17.44 15.72
C ALA A 267 -7.25 16.12 16.50
N PHE A 268 -8.15 16.07 17.46
CA PHE A 268 -8.43 14.88 18.24
C PHE A 268 -9.18 13.81 17.43
N LEU A 269 -10.28 14.18 16.78
CA LEU A 269 -11.10 13.23 16.02
C LEU A 269 -10.44 12.77 14.73
N GLY A 270 -9.67 13.65 14.09
CA GLY A 270 -8.93 13.38 12.86
C GLY A 270 -7.51 12.86 13.08
N GLU A 271 -7.11 12.62 14.35
CA GLU A 271 -5.92 11.82 14.61
C GLU A 271 -6.11 10.42 14.00
N PRO A 272 -5.21 9.92 13.16
CA PRO A 272 -5.47 8.74 12.34
C PRO A 272 -5.94 7.51 13.11
N PHE A 273 -5.36 7.23 14.30
CA PHE A 273 -5.79 6.09 15.12
C PHE A 273 -7.21 6.31 15.67
N MET A 274 -7.57 7.56 16.04
CA MET A 274 -8.90 7.89 16.57
C MET A 274 -9.96 7.78 15.47
N ALA A 275 -9.66 8.30 14.28
CA ALA A 275 -10.55 8.21 13.12
C ALA A 275 -10.84 6.73 12.73
N LEU A 276 -9.80 5.88 12.74
CA LEU A 276 -9.96 4.43 12.51
C LEU A 276 -10.70 3.73 13.64
N LEU A 277 -10.45 4.10 14.90
CA LEU A 277 -11.17 3.55 16.04
C LEU A 277 -12.67 3.84 15.93
N LEU A 278 -13.04 5.09 15.61
CA LEU A 278 -14.45 5.49 15.39
C LEU A 278 -15.09 4.72 14.24
N ALA A 279 -14.36 4.54 13.13
CA ALA A 279 -14.84 3.75 11.99
C ALA A 279 -15.02 2.27 12.35
N THR A 280 -14.10 1.70 13.13
CA THR A 280 -14.18 0.31 13.60
C THR A 280 -15.38 0.11 14.52
N ILE A 281 -15.59 1.01 15.49
CA ILE A 281 -16.77 0.97 16.37
C ILE A 281 -18.08 1.11 15.58
N ALA A 282 -18.12 2.03 14.61
CA ALA A 282 -19.28 2.18 13.73
C ALA A 282 -19.53 0.92 12.89
N ALA A 283 -18.49 0.28 12.37
CA ALA A 283 -18.59 -0.99 11.65
C ALA A 283 -19.08 -2.13 12.56
N MET A 284 -18.50 -2.29 13.76
CA MET A 284 -18.95 -3.29 14.74
C MET A 284 -20.44 -3.17 15.04
N TYR A 285 -20.94 -1.96 15.21
CA TYR A 285 -22.35 -1.73 15.53
C TYR A 285 -23.24 -1.87 14.29
N LEU A 286 -22.93 -1.13 13.21
CA LEU A 286 -23.81 -1.03 12.03
C LEU A 286 -23.74 -2.27 11.13
N LEU A 287 -22.58 -2.90 11.00
CA LEU A 287 -22.36 -4.07 10.14
C LEU A 287 -22.30 -5.38 10.93
N GLY A 288 -21.90 -5.30 12.20
CA GLY A 288 -21.84 -6.43 13.09
C GLY A 288 -23.15 -6.65 13.84
N THR A 289 -23.33 -5.98 14.96
CA THR A 289 -24.45 -6.23 15.90
C THR A 289 -25.83 -6.10 15.24
N ARG A 290 -26.05 -5.07 14.39
CA ARG A 290 -27.32 -4.91 13.65
C ARG A 290 -27.58 -5.95 12.58
N HIS A 291 -26.54 -6.68 12.15
CA HIS A 291 -26.66 -7.79 11.18
C HIS A 291 -26.64 -9.16 11.85
N GLY A 292 -26.79 -9.22 13.19
CA GLY A 292 -26.94 -10.46 13.93
C GLY A 292 -25.67 -11.10 14.44
N TYR A 293 -24.51 -10.45 14.27
CA TYR A 293 -23.26 -10.93 14.87
C TYR A 293 -23.24 -10.62 16.36
N ASN A 294 -22.90 -11.60 17.19
CA ASN A 294 -22.66 -11.38 18.60
C ASN A 294 -21.20 -10.92 18.86
N ASN A 295 -20.92 -10.44 20.08
CA ASN A 295 -19.62 -9.91 20.44
C ASN A 295 -18.49 -10.94 20.31
N ALA A 296 -18.74 -12.23 20.59
CA ALA A 296 -17.74 -13.28 20.46
C ALA A 296 -17.39 -13.56 18.97
N GLN A 297 -18.36 -13.47 18.08
CA GLN A 297 -18.12 -13.57 16.63
C GLN A 297 -17.31 -12.40 16.11
N LEU A 298 -17.65 -11.16 16.52
CA LEU A 298 -16.92 -9.96 16.13
C LEU A 298 -15.49 -9.98 16.66
N GLU A 299 -15.29 -10.39 17.90
CA GLU A 299 -13.96 -10.56 18.50
C GLU A 299 -13.13 -11.58 17.71
N LYS A 300 -13.71 -12.72 17.34
CA LYS A 300 -13.04 -13.75 16.54
C LYS A 300 -12.65 -13.23 15.15
N ILE A 301 -13.52 -12.48 14.45
CA ILE A 301 -13.25 -11.87 13.14
C ILE A 301 -12.07 -10.90 13.26
N MET A 302 -12.11 -10.00 14.24
CA MET A 302 -11.07 -9.01 14.47
C MET A 302 -9.74 -9.66 14.85
N THR A 303 -9.75 -10.66 15.74
CA THR A 303 -8.54 -11.38 16.16
C THR A 303 -7.87 -12.08 14.97
N LYS A 304 -8.67 -12.77 14.13
CA LYS A 304 -8.16 -13.45 12.94
C LYS A 304 -7.49 -12.48 11.95
N SER A 305 -7.99 -11.26 11.83
CA SER A 305 -7.41 -10.25 10.93
C SER A 305 -6.01 -9.78 11.37
N LEU A 306 -5.63 -9.99 12.62
CA LEU A 306 -4.31 -9.62 13.13
C LEU A 306 -3.20 -10.62 12.77
N GLU A 307 -3.53 -11.85 12.36
CA GLU A 307 -2.52 -12.84 11.97
C GLU A 307 -1.63 -12.35 10.80
N PRO A 308 -2.18 -11.95 9.63
CA PRO A 308 -1.36 -11.39 8.57
C PRO A 308 -0.75 -10.03 8.94
N THR A 309 -1.44 -9.26 9.77
CA THR A 309 -1.01 -7.93 10.23
C THR A 309 0.27 -8.00 11.06
N GLY A 310 0.42 -9.03 11.90
CA GLY A 310 1.63 -9.25 12.70
C GLY A 310 2.89 -9.37 11.85
N MET A 311 2.82 -10.13 10.75
CA MET A 311 3.95 -10.22 9.80
C MET A 311 4.29 -8.86 9.18
N ILE A 312 3.28 -8.11 8.75
CA ILE A 312 3.47 -6.79 8.13
C ILE A 312 4.16 -5.85 9.13
N LEU A 313 3.69 -5.80 10.39
CA LEU A 313 4.27 -4.96 11.43
C LEU A 313 5.74 -5.30 11.70
N LEU A 314 6.09 -6.59 11.80
CA LEU A 314 7.47 -7.02 12.05
C LEU A 314 8.41 -6.72 10.88
N VAL A 315 8.01 -6.99 9.65
CA VAL A 315 8.82 -6.64 8.46
C VAL A 315 9.01 -5.12 8.37
N THR A 316 7.97 -4.36 8.66
CA THR A 316 7.99 -2.90 8.67
C THR A 316 8.93 -2.35 9.75
N ALA A 317 8.90 -2.92 10.95
CA ALA A 317 9.82 -2.56 12.04
C ALA A 317 11.29 -2.77 11.63
N CYS A 318 11.58 -3.86 10.90
CA CYS A 318 12.92 -4.10 10.36
C CYS A 318 13.34 -3.06 9.30
N GLY A 319 12.39 -2.53 8.50
CA GLY A 319 12.66 -1.38 7.62
C GLY A 319 13.06 -0.13 8.41
N GLY A 320 12.45 0.09 9.56
CA GLY A 320 12.88 1.13 10.50
C GLY A 320 14.30 0.90 11.03
N VAL A 321 14.66 -0.34 11.32
CA VAL A 321 16.04 -0.69 11.70
C VAL A 321 17.01 -0.33 10.57
N LEU A 322 16.69 -0.68 9.33
CA LEU A 322 17.51 -0.32 8.17
C LEU A 322 17.68 1.21 8.07
N ARG A 323 16.58 1.97 8.20
CA ARG A 323 16.62 3.44 8.21
C ARG A 323 17.60 3.98 9.25
N TYR A 324 17.44 3.58 10.52
CA TYR A 324 18.28 4.08 11.61
C TYR A 324 19.75 3.64 11.44
N MET A 325 19.98 2.44 10.92
CA MET A 325 21.33 1.98 10.62
C MET A 325 22.01 2.82 9.53
N LEU A 326 21.29 3.15 8.45
CA LEU A 326 21.79 4.03 7.40
C LEU A 326 22.03 5.46 7.92
N GLN A 327 21.13 5.98 8.74
CA GLN A 327 21.22 7.31 9.31
C GLN A 327 22.39 7.42 10.30
N ASN A 328 22.46 6.53 11.28
CA ASN A 328 23.46 6.57 12.36
C ASN A 328 24.88 6.17 11.90
N SER A 329 25.00 5.47 10.77
CA SER A 329 26.31 5.18 10.14
C SER A 329 26.89 6.36 9.36
N GLY A 330 26.12 7.45 9.14
CA GLY A 330 26.52 8.56 8.28
C GLY A 330 26.27 8.33 6.77
N LEU A 331 25.71 7.18 6.42
CA LEU A 331 25.39 6.82 5.03
C LEU A 331 24.29 7.70 4.43
N GLY A 332 23.36 8.17 5.27
CA GLY A 332 22.32 9.10 4.84
C GLY A 332 22.89 10.33 4.17
N ASP A 333 23.95 10.91 4.75
CA ASP A 333 24.63 12.10 4.21
C ASP A 333 25.31 11.79 2.85
N VAL A 334 25.94 10.64 2.72
CA VAL A 334 26.61 10.22 1.46
C VAL A 334 25.58 10.04 0.35
N ILE A 335 24.46 9.37 0.63
CA ILE A 335 23.36 9.17 -0.33
C ILE A 335 22.72 10.51 -0.69
N GLY A 336 22.44 11.37 0.31
CA GLY A 336 21.87 12.69 0.11
C GLY A 336 22.74 13.57 -0.80
N ASN A 337 24.04 13.61 -0.54
CA ASN A 337 24.99 14.35 -1.36
C ASN A 337 25.09 13.78 -2.79
N ALA A 338 25.04 12.46 -2.96
CA ALA A 338 25.06 11.83 -4.28
C ALA A 338 23.82 12.20 -5.10
N VAL A 339 22.63 12.20 -4.47
CA VAL A 339 21.37 12.59 -5.11
C VAL A 339 21.39 14.10 -5.46
N ALA A 340 21.83 14.94 -4.54
CA ALA A 340 21.96 16.39 -4.77
C ALA A 340 22.91 16.70 -5.94
N ASN A 341 24.06 16.03 -5.98
CA ASN A 341 25.05 16.22 -7.06
C ASN A 341 24.54 15.68 -8.42
N ALA A 342 23.68 14.65 -8.41
CA ALA A 342 23.07 14.13 -9.62
C ALA A 342 21.96 15.04 -10.18
N SER A 343 21.55 16.07 -9.43
CA SER A 343 20.45 16.98 -9.80
C SER A 343 19.14 16.26 -10.18
N LEU A 344 18.91 15.07 -9.63
CA LEU A 344 17.70 14.29 -9.88
C LEU A 344 16.60 14.67 -8.89
N PRO A 345 15.36 14.86 -9.34
CA PRO A 345 14.23 15.04 -8.42
C PRO A 345 14.12 13.86 -7.45
N LEU A 346 14.00 14.13 -6.16
CA LEU A 346 13.87 13.07 -5.13
C LEU A 346 12.69 12.13 -5.41
N VAL A 347 11.61 12.65 -5.96
CA VAL A 347 10.43 11.87 -6.39
C VAL A 347 10.82 10.79 -7.40
N LEU A 348 11.71 11.10 -8.36
CA LEU A 348 12.22 10.13 -9.33
C LEU A 348 13.13 9.09 -8.67
N VAL A 349 14.03 9.52 -7.79
CA VAL A 349 14.94 8.62 -7.06
C VAL A 349 14.13 7.64 -6.21
N ALA A 350 13.12 8.14 -5.50
CA ALA A 350 12.24 7.34 -4.66
C ALA A 350 11.48 6.25 -5.46
N PHE A 351 10.96 6.62 -6.64
CA PHE A 351 10.34 5.67 -7.56
C PHE A 351 11.32 4.58 -8.03
N ILE A 352 12.52 4.98 -8.48
CA ILE A 352 13.53 4.04 -9.00
C ILE A 352 13.97 3.06 -7.90
N VAL A 353 14.25 3.56 -6.69
CA VAL A 353 14.66 2.70 -5.56
C VAL A 353 13.57 1.68 -5.24
N ALA A 354 12.31 2.13 -5.13
CA ALA A 354 11.19 1.23 -4.87
C ALA A 354 10.99 0.21 -6.00
N ALA A 355 11.12 0.62 -7.26
CA ALA A 355 10.98 -0.25 -8.43
C ALA A 355 12.09 -1.33 -8.48
N LEU A 356 13.34 -0.97 -8.21
CA LEU A 356 14.45 -1.93 -8.18
C LEU A 356 14.24 -2.99 -7.09
N VAL A 357 13.82 -2.57 -5.89
CA VAL A 357 13.51 -3.52 -4.81
C VAL A 357 12.29 -4.38 -5.18
N ARG A 358 11.24 -3.79 -5.74
CA ARG A 358 10.04 -4.52 -6.17
C ARG A 358 10.36 -5.62 -7.18
N ILE A 359 11.08 -5.29 -8.23
CA ILE A 359 11.50 -6.24 -9.27
C ILE A 359 12.35 -7.37 -8.67
N SER A 360 13.18 -7.05 -7.70
CA SER A 360 14.07 -8.02 -7.07
C SER A 360 13.36 -8.95 -6.08
N VAL A 361 12.52 -8.40 -5.19
CA VAL A 361 11.95 -9.10 -4.03
C VAL A 361 10.54 -9.63 -4.29
N GLY A 362 9.76 -8.96 -5.14
CA GLY A 362 8.39 -9.35 -5.48
C GLY A 362 7.30 -8.85 -4.52
N SER A 363 7.64 -8.37 -3.32
CA SER A 363 6.68 -7.85 -2.34
C SER A 363 6.60 -6.32 -2.40
N SER A 364 5.40 -5.79 -2.66
CA SER A 364 5.13 -4.34 -2.64
C SER A 364 5.41 -3.73 -1.27
N THR A 365 4.94 -4.36 -0.19
CA THR A 365 5.14 -3.86 1.18
C THR A 365 6.63 -3.81 1.54
N VAL A 366 7.41 -4.85 1.18
CA VAL A 366 8.86 -4.87 1.42
C VAL A 366 9.55 -3.78 0.58
N ALA A 367 9.14 -3.59 -0.67
CA ALA A 367 9.68 -2.54 -1.52
C ALA A 367 9.42 -1.14 -0.97
N MET A 368 8.18 -0.86 -0.51
CA MET A 368 7.84 0.38 0.17
C MET A 368 8.68 0.60 1.42
N THR A 369 8.80 -0.44 2.26
CA THR A 369 9.55 -0.40 3.51
C THR A 369 11.02 -0.06 3.29
N MET A 370 11.67 -0.74 2.35
CA MET A 370 13.07 -0.53 2.06
C MET A 370 13.32 0.83 1.41
N ALA A 371 12.50 1.21 0.42
CA ALA A 371 12.64 2.51 -0.23
C ALA A 371 12.40 3.66 0.75
N ALA A 372 11.35 3.59 1.58
CA ALA A 372 11.10 4.58 2.61
C ALA A 372 12.24 4.66 3.63
N GLY A 373 12.81 3.51 4.03
CA GLY A 373 13.96 3.44 4.91
C GLY A 373 15.19 4.17 4.34
N ILE A 374 15.50 3.93 3.07
CA ILE A 374 16.62 4.58 2.37
C ILE A 374 16.37 6.09 2.21
N ILE A 375 15.22 6.47 1.66
CA ILE A 375 14.91 7.88 1.40
C ILE A 375 14.80 8.68 2.70
N SER A 376 14.17 8.15 3.73
CA SER A 376 14.01 8.85 5.01
C SER A 376 15.31 8.99 5.83
N ALA A 377 16.35 8.24 5.49
CA ALA A 377 17.68 8.39 6.08
C ALA A 377 18.47 9.58 5.51
N MET A 378 18.04 10.14 4.38
CA MET A 378 18.73 11.27 3.75
C MET A 378 18.55 12.56 4.57
N PRO A 379 19.58 13.43 4.65
CA PRO A 379 19.46 14.70 5.35
C PRO A 379 18.47 15.63 4.65
N GLY A 380 17.84 16.53 5.42
CA GLY A 380 16.94 17.56 4.91
C GLY A 380 15.53 17.06 4.51
N ILE A 381 15.23 15.77 4.61
CA ILE A 381 13.90 15.23 4.28
C ILE A 381 12.79 15.89 5.11
N SER A 382 13.03 16.11 6.40
CA SER A 382 12.04 16.74 7.30
C SER A 382 11.78 18.23 7.03
N GLU A 383 12.61 18.87 6.21
CA GLU A 383 12.51 20.27 5.84
C GLU A 383 11.67 20.48 4.56
N LEU A 384 11.40 19.41 3.83
CA LEU A 384 10.60 19.46 2.60
C LEU A 384 9.12 19.72 2.90
N SER A 385 8.43 20.37 1.95
CA SER A 385 7.01 20.67 2.11
C SER A 385 6.17 19.38 2.29
N PRO A 386 5.08 19.42 3.07
CA PRO A 386 4.19 18.26 3.23
C PRO A 386 3.62 17.75 1.90
N LEU A 387 3.35 18.66 0.95
CA LEU A 387 2.87 18.29 -0.39
C LEU A 387 3.95 17.54 -1.18
N TYR A 388 5.20 18.01 -1.13
CA TYR A 388 6.31 17.33 -1.80
C TYR A 388 6.57 15.94 -1.22
N LEU A 389 6.55 15.80 0.12
CA LEU A 389 6.69 14.50 0.79
C LEU A 389 5.55 13.54 0.47
N ALA A 390 4.32 14.05 0.29
CA ALA A 390 3.22 13.23 -0.19
C ALA A 390 3.43 12.74 -1.63
N CYS A 391 4.04 13.57 -2.50
CA CYS A 391 4.45 13.15 -3.84
C CYS A 391 5.57 12.09 -3.80
N VAL A 392 6.55 12.23 -2.90
CA VAL A 392 7.59 11.20 -2.66
C VAL A 392 6.94 9.89 -2.18
N THR A 393 5.97 9.97 -1.27
CA THR A 393 5.19 8.81 -0.80
C THR A 393 4.48 8.11 -1.95
N ALA A 394 3.80 8.86 -2.82
CA ALA A 394 3.12 8.33 -4.00
C ALA A 394 4.11 7.74 -5.03
N ALA A 395 5.30 8.31 -5.15
CA ALA A 395 6.36 7.76 -6.01
C ALA A 395 6.90 6.42 -5.50
N ILE A 396 7.12 6.29 -4.18
CA ILE A 396 7.48 5.01 -3.55
C ILE A 396 6.37 3.99 -3.77
N ALA A 397 5.12 4.37 -3.57
CA ALA A 397 3.96 3.52 -3.84
C ALA A 397 3.93 3.04 -5.30
N GLY A 398 4.09 3.97 -6.24
CA GLY A 398 4.17 3.65 -7.67
C GLY A 398 5.31 2.69 -8.00
N GLY A 399 6.53 2.97 -7.52
CA GLY A 399 7.69 2.09 -7.73
C GLY A 399 7.48 0.69 -7.15
N SER A 400 6.77 0.58 -6.02
CA SER A 400 6.49 -0.70 -5.36
C SER A 400 5.47 -1.58 -6.06
N THR A 401 4.77 -1.08 -7.08
CA THR A 401 3.80 -1.86 -7.85
C THR A 401 4.31 -2.31 -9.21
N VAL A 402 5.33 -1.64 -9.78
CA VAL A 402 5.81 -1.95 -11.13
C VAL A 402 6.35 -3.37 -11.26
N CYS A 403 6.16 -3.95 -12.44
CA CYS A 403 6.78 -5.20 -12.86
C CYS A 403 6.55 -6.39 -11.92
N SER A 404 5.31 -6.55 -11.40
CA SER A 404 4.92 -7.77 -10.69
C SER A 404 5.04 -8.99 -11.60
N HIS A 405 5.85 -9.97 -11.21
CA HIS A 405 6.14 -11.17 -12.02
C HIS A 405 6.24 -12.43 -11.14
N PHE A 406 6.99 -13.44 -11.57
CA PHE A 406 7.08 -14.77 -10.93
C PHE A 406 7.51 -14.76 -9.46
N ASN A 407 8.11 -13.69 -8.96
CA ASN A 407 8.53 -13.56 -7.56
C ASN A 407 7.42 -12.99 -6.64
N ASP A 408 6.28 -12.59 -7.21
CA ASP A 408 5.15 -12.01 -6.50
C ASP A 408 4.01 -13.02 -6.30
N SER A 409 3.51 -13.13 -5.08
CA SER A 409 2.34 -13.96 -4.75
C SER A 409 1.08 -13.49 -5.49
N GLY A 410 0.91 -12.18 -5.69
CA GLY A 410 -0.20 -11.60 -6.43
C GLY A 410 -0.24 -12.09 -7.89
N PHE A 411 0.93 -12.22 -8.54
CA PHE A 411 1.03 -12.79 -9.88
C PHE A 411 0.44 -14.21 -9.96
N TRP A 412 0.79 -15.06 -9.01
CA TRP A 412 0.31 -16.46 -8.97
C TRP A 412 -1.15 -16.56 -8.57
N LEU A 413 -1.59 -15.70 -7.65
CA LEU A 413 -2.99 -15.64 -7.23
C LEU A 413 -3.89 -15.28 -8.42
N VAL A 414 -3.56 -14.19 -9.13
CA VAL A 414 -4.31 -13.73 -10.31
C VAL A 414 -4.28 -14.78 -11.42
N LYS A 415 -3.09 -15.34 -11.71
CA LYS A 415 -2.95 -16.43 -12.69
C LYS A 415 -3.90 -17.58 -12.39
N SER A 416 -3.91 -18.05 -11.15
CA SER A 416 -4.70 -19.22 -10.72
C SER A 416 -6.20 -18.94 -10.72
N LEU A 417 -6.63 -17.80 -10.17
CA LEU A 417 -8.04 -17.45 -10.08
C LEU A 417 -8.67 -17.16 -11.45
N VAL A 418 -7.92 -16.52 -12.34
CA VAL A 418 -8.41 -16.17 -13.69
C VAL A 418 -8.26 -17.33 -14.69
N GLY A 419 -7.45 -18.34 -14.35
CA GLY A 419 -7.18 -19.48 -15.23
C GLY A 419 -6.27 -19.15 -16.41
N MET A 420 -5.30 -18.24 -16.21
CA MET A 420 -4.34 -17.86 -17.25
C MET A 420 -3.06 -18.70 -17.22
N ASP A 421 -2.35 -18.77 -18.33
CA ASP A 421 -0.97 -19.22 -18.37
C ASP A 421 0.00 -18.09 -17.94
N GLU A 422 1.26 -18.43 -17.63
CA GLU A 422 2.27 -17.47 -17.18
C GLU A 422 2.52 -16.37 -18.21
N LYS A 423 2.55 -16.73 -19.50
CA LYS A 423 2.82 -15.80 -20.59
C LYS A 423 1.71 -14.76 -20.73
N THR A 424 0.46 -15.18 -20.59
CA THR A 424 -0.70 -14.28 -20.63
C THR A 424 -0.73 -13.42 -19.36
N THR A 425 -0.42 -13.96 -18.20
CA THR A 425 -0.34 -13.21 -16.95
C THR A 425 0.74 -12.12 -17.02
N LEU A 426 1.93 -12.42 -17.54
CA LEU A 426 2.97 -11.40 -17.79
C LEU A 426 2.50 -10.29 -18.75
N LYS A 427 1.74 -10.64 -19.78
CA LYS A 427 1.27 -9.67 -20.78
C LYS A 427 0.02 -8.89 -20.36
N THR A 428 -0.63 -9.26 -19.31
CA THR A 428 -1.87 -8.63 -18.82
C THR A 428 -1.67 -8.02 -17.43
N TRP A 429 -1.46 -8.83 -16.42
CA TRP A 429 -1.26 -8.43 -15.02
C TRP A 429 0.01 -7.60 -14.82
N THR A 430 1.18 -8.10 -15.25
CA THR A 430 2.45 -7.40 -15.04
C THR A 430 2.46 -6.02 -15.72
N ILE A 431 1.85 -5.91 -16.91
CA ILE A 431 1.71 -4.62 -17.58
C ILE A 431 0.71 -3.74 -16.84
N MET A 432 -0.40 -4.29 -16.35
CA MET A 432 -1.38 -3.55 -15.55
C MET A 432 -0.74 -2.96 -14.29
N GLU A 433 0.00 -3.75 -13.52
CA GLU A 433 0.72 -3.30 -12.34
C GLU A 433 1.77 -2.23 -12.67
N THR A 434 2.48 -2.39 -13.80
CA THR A 434 3.44 -1.39 -14.28
C THR A 434 2.75 -0.09 -14.69
N LEU A 435 1.57 -0.15 -15.29
CA LEU A 435 0.76 1.03 -15.61
C LEU A 435 0.25 1.71 -14.33
N VAL A 436 -0.20 0.93 -13.32
CA VAL A 436 -0.60 1.48 -12.01
C VAL A 436 0.55 2.29 -11.41
N GLY A 437 1.73 1.69 -11.30
CA GLY A 437 2.89 2.35 -10.71
C GLY A 437 3.41 3.51 -11.53
N GLY A 438 3.57 3.30 -12.85
CA GLY A 438 4.14 4.30 -13.75
C GLY A 438 3.26 5.54 -13.92
N VAL A 439 1.95 5.37 -14.11
CA VAL A 439 1.02 6.51 -14.23
C VAL A 439 0.88 7.23 -12.91
N GLY A 440 0.72 6.49 -11.79
CA GLY A 440 0.67 7.11 -10.46
C GLY A 440 1.92 7.93 -10.15
N PHE A 441 3.10 7.40 -10.47
CA PHE A 441 4.36 8.13 -10.37
C PHE A 441 4.42 9.38 -11.26
N LEU A 442 4.02 9.27 -12.52
CA LEU A 442 4.06 10.43 -13.44
C LEU A 442 3.18 11.57 -12.94
N VAL A 443 2.00 11.25 -12.41
CA VAL A 443 1.11 12.26 -11.80
C VAL A 443 1.77 12.89 -10.57
N ALA A 444 2.35 12.07 -9.68
CA ALA A 444 3.07 12.57 -8.49
C ALA A 444 4.28 13.45 -8.87
N LEU A 445 5.02 13.05 -9.91
CA LEU A 445 6.13 13.84 -10.44
C LEU A 445 5.67 15.19 -10.97
N ILE A 446 4.58 15.24 -11.73
CA ILE A 446 4.02 16.51 -12.23
C ILE A 446 3.61 17.41 -11.07
N ILE A 447 2.91 16.89 -10.06
CA ILE A 447 2.49 17.67 -8.89
C ILE A 447 3.70 18.20 -8.13
N SER A 448 4.77 17.41 -8.01
CA SER A 448 5.97 17.77 -7.26
C SER A 448 6.70 19.02 -7.79
N PHE A 449 6.47 19.42 -9.04
CA PHE A 449 7.00 20.69 -9.58
C PHE A 449 6.26 21.92 -9.08
N PHE A 450 5.10 21.75 -8.44
CA PHE A 450 4.27 22.82 -7.87
C PHE A 450 4.24 22.81 -6.34
N ALA A 451 5.05 21.93 -5.71
CA ALA A 451 5.01 21.62 -4.29
C ALA A 451 6.10 22.34 -3.47
#